data_7b29c215ff1e8af787e17b0d9239e937
#
_entry.id   7b29c215ff1e8af787e17b0d9239e937
#
_cell.length_a   1.000
_cell.length_b   1.000
_cell.length_c   1.000
_cell.angle_alpha   90.00
_cell.angle_beta   90.00
_cell.angle_gamma   90.00
#
_symmetry.space_group_name_H-M   'P 1'
#
loop_
_entity.id
_entity.type
_entity.pdbx_description
1 polymer ?
#
loop_
_entity_poly.entity_id
_entity_poly.type
_entity_poly.pdbx_seq_one_letter_code
_entity_poly.pdbx_strand_id
1 'polypeptide(L)'
;MEGGGRTTSGPAKRTYGGVSADERRAQRRAALLDAALEIIGTQGITKLTVSGLCAQAGLNERYYYESFDSRDAVLAALIDRIAEELAGAIIGALQTAPPDTRAKAHAAISAGIHLLTDDPRKAHVALVAGMATPELRARTNQTVRVFARIVAAEGIDFYGITDPNPDPTIDFRATYLVGGLVQTLTAWLQNDLPLTRDQLIDHTTDVFVLLGEDLARRLT
;
A
#
# COMPACT_ATOMS: atom_id res chain seq x y z
N MET A 1 50.70 37.72 -27.54
CA MET A 1 50.79 36.26 -27.62
C MET A 1 49.52 35.71 -26.98
N GLU A 2 48.57 35.37 -27.85
CA GLU A 2 47.25 34.87 -27.46
C GLU A 2 47.35 33.36 -27.26
N GLY A 3 46.80 32.87 -26.14
CA GLY A 3 46.66 31.45 -25.83
C GLY A 3 45.18 31.09 -25.70
N GLY A 4 44.58 30.63 -26.80
CA GLY A 4 43.19 30.23 -26.83
C GLY A 4 42.97 28.92 -26.09
N GLY A 5 42.11 28.94 -25.03
CA GLY A 5 41.59 27.76 -24.35
C GLY A 5 40.47 27.14 -25.15
N ARG A 6 40.68 25.94 -25.71
CA ARG A 6 39.62 25.13 -26.32
C ARG A 6 38.81 24.46 -25.21
N THR A 7 37.57 24.89 -25.03
CA THR A 7 36.58 24.16 -24.27
C THR A 7 36.04 22.97 -25.12
N THR A 8 36.42 21.75 -24.76
CA THR A 8 35.85 20.53 -25.33
C THR A 8 34.46 20.29 -24.73
N SER A 9 33.47 20.69 -25.50
CA SER A 9 32.07 20.34 -25.28
C SER A 9 31.90 18.82 -25.48
N GLY A 10 31.59 18.08 -24.41
CA GLY A 10 31.26 16.66 -24.48
C GLY A 10 29.97 16.40 -25.30
N PRO A 11 29.82 15.24 -25.92
CA PRO A 11 28.68 14.96 -26.79
C PRO A 11 27.35 14.99 -26.00
N ALA A 12 26.47 15.90 -26.38
CA ALA A 12 25.12 15.96 -25.90
C ALA A 12 24.42 14.63 -26.20
N LYS A 13 23.91 13.98 -25.14
CA LYS A 13 23.14 12.73 -25.22
C LYS A 13 21.87 13.02 -26.04
N ARG A 14 21.87 12.61 -27.32
CA ARG A 14 20.71 12.78 -28.22
C ARG A 14 19.52 12.03 -27.64
N THR A 15 18.56 12.76 -27.13
CA THR A 15 17.23 12.26 -26.82
C THR A 15 16.48 12.07 -28.13
N TYR A 16 16.57 10.89 -28.71
CA TYR A 16 15.67 10.44 -29.76
C TYR A 16 14.33 10.16 -29.07
N GLY A 17 13.21 10.63 -29.61
CA GLY A 17 11.85 10.55 -29.06
C GLY A 17 11.31 9.12 -28.93
N GLY A 18 11.93 8.32 -28.05
CA GLY A 18 11.52 6.97 -27.71
C GLY A 18 11.66 6.76 -26.19
N VAL A 19 10.73 6.03 -25.62
CA VAL A 19 10.75 5.54 -24.22
C VAL A 19 12.12 4.96 -23.89
N SER A 20 12.74 5.36 -22.80
CA SER A 20 14.08 4.90 -22.37
C SER A 20 14.09 3.38 -22.11
N ALA A 21 15.27 2.77 -22.04
CA ALA A 21 15.38 1.35 -21.70
C ALA A 21 14.80 1.07 -20.29
N ASP A 22 15.03 2.00 -19.36
CA ASP A 22 14.52 1.88 -17.99
C ASP A 22 13.00 2.04 -17.92
N GLU A 23 12.43 2.97 -18.66
CA GLU A 23 10.97 3.13 -18.78
C GLU A 23 10.31 1.88 -19.40
N ARG A 24 10.90 1.31 -20.45
CA ARG A 24 10.41 0.04 -21.02
C ARG A 24 10.48 -1.12 -20.03
N ARG A 25 11.53 -1.18 -19.21
CA ARG A 25 11.66 -2.18 -18.14
C ARG A 25 10.58 -1.99 -17.07
N ALA A 26 10.35 -0.75 -16.64
CA ALA A 26 9.29 -0.41 -15.68
C ALA A 26 7.90 -0.76 -16.23
N GLN A 27 7.61 -0.46 -17.50
CA GLN A 27 6.34 -0.82 -18.14
C GLN A 27 6.13 -2.35 -18.20
N ARG A 28 7.17 -3.13 -18.56
CA ARG A 28 7.06 -4.59 -18.56
C ARG A 28 6.85 -5.15 -17.15
N ARG A 29 7.55 -4.59 -16.17
CA ARG A 29 7.36 -4.97 -14.75
C ARG A 29 5.94 -4.67 -14.27
N ALA A 30 5.39 -3.51 -14.61
CA ALA A 30 4.01 -3.15 -14.31
C ALA A 30 3.01 -4.11 -14.98
N ALA A 31 3.19 -4.43 -16.25
CA ALA A 31 2.33 -5.39 -16.96
C ALA A 31 2.34 -6.79 -16.32
N LEU A 32 3.49 -7.26 -15.81
CA LEU A 32 3.57 -8.52 -15.07
C LEU A 32 2.82 -8.44 -13.72
N LEU A 33 2.87 -7.32 -13.02
CA LEU A 33 2.12 -7.13 -11.78
C LEU A 33 0.60 -7.03 -12.04
N ASP A 34 0.18 -6.41 -13.14
CA ASP A 34 -1.23 -6.36 -13.53
C ASP A 34 -1.76 -7.76 -13.91
N ALA A 35 -0.95 -8.54 -14.63
CA ALA A 35 -1.27 -9.94 -14.93
C ALA A 35 -1.35 -10.78 -13.63
N ALA A 36 -0.47 -10.55 -12.66
CA ALA A 36 -0.50 -11.23 -11.37
C ALA A 36 -1.77 -10.88 -10.58
N LEU A 37 -2.14 -9.60 -10.53
CA LEU A 37 -3.37 -9.14 -9.88
C LEU A 37 -4.60 -9.82 -10.50
N GLU A 38 -4.67 -9.89 -11.82
CA GLU A 38 -5.75 -10.58 -12.53
C GLU A 38 -5.80 -12.07 -12.19
N ILE A 39 -4.69 -12.78 -12.34
CA ILE A 39 -4.65 -14.24 -12.10
C ILE A 39 -4.98 -14.56 -10.64
N ILE A 40 -4.35 -13.88 -9.68
CA ILE A 40 -4.55 -14.17 -8.25
C ILE A 40 -5.96 -13.78 -7.82
N GLY A 41 -6.43 -12.62 -8.25
CA GLY A 41 -7.74 -12.09 -7.86
C GLY A 41 -8.93 -12.88 -8.42
N THR A 42 -8.76 -13.52 -9.59
CA THR A 42 -9.85 -14.25 -10.27
C THR A 42 -9.74 -15.77 -10.18
N GLN A 43 -8.50 -16.31 -10.13
CA GLN A 43 -8.25 -17.75 -10.21
C GLN A 43 -7.53 -18.31 -8.97
N GLY A 44 -7.04 -17.43 -8.10
CA GLY A 44 -6.30 -17.76 -6.90
C GLY A 44 -4.79 -17.95 -7.09
N ILE A 45 -4.06 -17.88 -5.99
CA ILE A 45 -2.58 -17.90 -5.96
C ILE A 45 -1.98 -19.17 -6.58
N THR A 46 -2.66 -20.31 -6.50
CA THR A 46 -2.19 -21.59 -7.04
C THR A 46 -2.08 -21.59 -8.57
N LYS A 47 -2.79 -20.69 -9.24
CA LYS A 47 -2.76 -20.52 -10.70
C LYS A 47 -1.65 -19.58 -11.18
N LEU A 48 -0.96 -18.92 -10.27
CA LEU A 48 0.15 -18.04 -10.61
C LEU A 48 1.34 -18.87 -11.09
N THR A 49 1.56 -18.93 -12.42
CA THR A 49 2.68 -19.60 -13.05
C THR A 49 3.47 -18.62 -13.93
N VAL A 50 4.76 -18.88 -14.19
CA VAL A 50 5.58 -18.01 -15.05
C VAL A 50 4.99 -17.91 -16.45
N SER A 51 4.62 -19.05 -17.05
CA SER A 51 4.02 -19.08 -18.39
C SER A 51 2.65 -18.38 -18.41
N GLY A 52 1.81 -18.56 -17.39
CA GLY A 52 0.53 -17.88 -17.27
C GLY A 52 0.67 -16.37 -17.13
N LEU A 53 1.62 -15.91 -16.31
CA LEU A 53 1.95 -14.47 -16.17
C LEU A 53 2.40 -13.88 -17.52
N CYS A 54 3.32 -14.56 -18.20
CA CYS A 54 3.83 -14.10 -19.48
C CYS A 54 2.74 -14.05 -20.54
N ALA A 55 1.89 -15.06 -20.62
CA ALA A 55 0.76 -15.11 -21.54
C ALA A 55 -0.23 -13.97 -21.27
N GLN A 56 -0.62 -13.77 -20.01
CA GLN A 56 -1.54 -12.71 -19.59
C GLN A 56 -0.96 -11.30 -19.84
N ALA A 57 0.35 -11.12 -19.62
CA ALA A 57 1.03 -9.83 -19.83
C ALA A 57 1.41 -9.55 -21.29
N GLY A 58 1.26 -10.52 -22.19
CA GLY A 58 1.75 -10.42 -23.58
C GLY A 58 3.28 -10.33 -23.68
N LEU A 59 4.00 -10.97 -22.75
CA LEU A 59 5.46 -10.93 -22.64
C LEU A 59 6.05 -12.33 -22.75
N ASN A 60 7.34 -12.43 -23.09
CA ASN A 60 8.06 -13.70 -23.04
C ASN A 60 8.75 -13.89 -21.67
N GLU A 61 9.13 -15.16 -21.40
CA GLU A 61 9.75 -15.51 -20.11
C GLU A 61 11.09 -14.80 -19.85
N ARG A 62 11.82 -14.40 -20.89
CA ARG A 62 13.04 -13.62 -20.70
C ARG A 62 12.76 -12.31 -19.95
N TYR A 63 11.69 -11.58 -20.32
CA TYR A 63 11.32 -10.34 -19.65
C TYR A 63 10.82 -10.56 -18.23
N TYR A 64 10.23 -11.73 -17.95
CA TYR A 64 9.92 -12.13 -16.59
C TYR A 64 11.19 -12.24 -15.75
N TYR A 65 12.17 -13.04 -16.20
CA TYR A 65 13.43 -13.24 -15.46
C TYR A 65 14.32 -11.99 -15.39
N GLU A 66 14.15 -11.02 -16.30
CA GLU A 66 14.76 -9.69 -16.18
C GLU A 66 14.15 -8.84 -15.04
N SER A 67 12.95 -9.18 -14.56
CA SER A 67 12.17 -8.38 -13.61
C SER A 67 11.96 -9.05 -12.25
N PHE A 68 11.93 -10.39 -12.22
CA PHE A 68 11.62 -11.17 -11.02
C PHE A 68 12.36 -12.50 -11.00
N ASP A 69 12.91 -12.85 -9.83
CA ASP A 69 13.65 -14.08 -9.61
C ASP A 69 12.73 -15.29 -9.30
N SER A 70 11.51 -15.03 -8.83
CA SER A 70 10.55 -16.06 -8.43
C SER A 70 9.11 -15.56 -8.48
N ARG A 71 8.14 -16.49 -8.39
CA ARG A 71 6.72 -16.16 -8.24
C ARG A 71 6.43 -15.42 -6.94
N ASP A 72 7.12 -15.78 -5.86
CA ASP A 72 6.99 -15.12 -4.56
C ASP A 72 7.51 -13.68 -4.62
N ALA A 73 8.55 -13.42 -5.42
CA ALA A 73 9.02 -12.05 -5.68
C ALA A 73 7.98 -11.19 -6.44
N VAL A 74 7.23 -11.80 -7.38
CA VAL A 74 6.10 -11.12 -8.04
C VAL A 74 5.01 -10.79 -7.03
N LEU A 75 4.62 -11.75 -6.20
CA LEU A 75 3.56 -11.56 -5.20
C LEU A 75 3.96 -10.55 -4.13
N ALA A 76 5.21 -10.61 -3.66
CA ALA A 76 5.75 -9.61 -2.74
C ALA A 76 5.69 -8.20 -3.34
N ALA A 77 6.12 -8.04 -4.60
CA ALA A 77 6.08 -6.76 -5.29
C ALA A 77 4.64 -6.27 -5.57
N LEU A 78 3.69 -7.18 -5.78
CA LEU A 78 2.29 -6.83 -5.93
C LEU A 78 1.67 -6.35 -4.60
N ILE A 79 2.00 -7.02 -3.49
CA ILE A 79 1.60 -6.58 -2.14
C ILE A 79 2.14 -5.17 -1.86
N ASP A 80 3.41 -4.91 -2.18
CA ASP A 80 4.02 -3.59 -2.00
C ASP A 80 3.30 -2.52 -2.81
N ARG A 81 3.03 -2.79 -4.09
CA ARG A 81 2.31 -1.85 -4.95
C ARG A 81 0.94 -1.50 -4.38
N ILE A 82 0.17 -2.50 -3.91
CA ILE A 82 -1.12 -2.27 -3.28
C ILE A 82 -0.96 -1.45 -1.98
N ALA A 83 0.07 -1.73 -1.19
CA ALA A 83 0.37 -0.97 0.02
C ALA A 83 0.75 0.50 -0.28
N GLU A 84 1.52 0.74 -1.32
CA GLU A 84 1.87 2.10 -1.79
C GLU A 84 0.64 2.86 -2.28
N GLU A 85 -0.22 2.24 -3.09
CA GLU A 85 -1.48 2.81 -3.55
C GLU A 85 -2.39 3.14 -2.35
N LEU A 86 -2.48 2.23 -1.37
CA LEU A 86 -3.27 2.41 -0.16
C LEU A 86 -2.74 3.58 0.69
N ALA A 87 -1.43 3.66 0.90
CA ALA A 87 -0.80 4.76 1.61
C ALA A 87 -1.05 6.10 0.90
N GLY A 88 -0.90 6.15 -0.42
CA GLY A 88 -1.18 7.34 -1.22
C GLY A 88 -2.63 7.81 -1.10
N ALA A 89 -3.60 6.89 -1.17
CA ALA A 89 -5.02 7.19 -1.03
C ALA A 89 -5.35 7.75 0.38
N ILE A 90 -4.83 7.11 1.42
CA ILE A 90 -5.03 7.53 2.82
C ILE A 90 -4.41 8.91 3.06
N ILE A 91 -3.16 9.13 2.67
CA ILE A 91 -2.47 10.42 2.85
C ILE A 91 -3.19 11.52 2.07
N GLY A 92 -3.59 11.27 0.83
CA GLY A 92 -4.36 12.23 0.04
C GLY A 92 -5.70 12.61 0.68
N ALA A 93 -6.40 11.63 1.27
CA ALA A 93 -7.65 11.87 1.99
C ALA A 93 -7.42 12.69 3.27
N LEU A 94 -6.37 12.41 4.04
CA LEU A 94 -6.00 13.17 5.24
C LEU A 94 -5.67 14.63 4.93
N GLN A 95 -4.99 14.89 3.81
CA GLN A 95 -4.61 16.26 3.39
C GLN A 95 -5.81 17.13 2.99
N THR A 96 -6.88 16.51 2.51
CA THR A 96 -8.08 17.22 2.01
C THR A 96 -9.22 17.25 3.03
N ALA A 97 -9.16 16.43 4.08
CA ALA A 97 -10.19 16.35 5.10
C ALA A 97 -10.23 17.63 5.97
N PRO A 98 -11.41 18.04 6.46
CA PRO A 98 -11.51 19.12 7.45
C PRO A 98 -10.65 18.85 8.70
N PRO A 99 -10.19 19.86 9.43
CA PRO A 99 -9.37 19.73 10.64
C PRO A 99 -10.22 19.29 11.85
N ASP A 100 -10.90 18.19 11.72
CA ASP A 100 -11.74 17.55 12.72
C ASP A 100 -11.37 16.08 12.84
N THR A 101 -11.25 15.55 14.07
CA THR A 101 -10.79 14.18 14.34
C THR A 101 -11.62 13.15 13.57
N ARG A 102 -12.96 13.27 13.67
CA ARG A 102 -13.87 12.33 13.05
C ARG A 102 -13.79 12.42 11.51
N ALA A 103 -13.76 13.65 10.97
CA ALA A 103 -13.68 13.86 9.51
C ALA A 103 -12.38 13.29 8.95
N LYS A 104 -11.22 13.51 9.58
CA LYS A 104 -9.94 12.93 9.19
C LYS A 104 -9.93 11.41 9.27
N ALA A 105 -10.39 10.84 10.40
CA ALA A 105 -10.46 9.40 10.57
C ALA A 105 -11.38 8.76 9.53
N HIS A 106 -12.59 9.31 9.32
CA HIS A 106 -13.54 8.82 8.34
C HIS A 106 -12.98 8.91 6.91
N ALA A 107 -12.34 10.01 6.53
CA ALA A 107 -11.76 10.18 5.19
C ALA A 107 -10.65 9.14 4.94
N ALA A 108 -9.74 8.94 5.87
CA ALA A 108 -8.64 7.99 5.76
C ALA A 108 -9.14 6.54 5.68
N ILE A 109 -10.06 6.14 6.56
CA ILE A 109 -10.64 4.81 6.61
C ILE A 109 -11.45 4.53 5.35
N SER A 110 -12.29 5.49 4.94
CA SER A 110 -13.09 5.40 3.72
C SER A 110 -12.20 5.21 2.49
N ALA A 111 -11.16 6.05 2.32
CA ALA A 111 -10.23 5.93 1.20
C ALA A 111 -9.55 4.56 1.15
N GLY A 112 -9.11 4.04 2.30
CA GLY A 112 -8.48 2.72 2.38
C GLY A 112 -9.43 1.58 2.06
N ILE A 113 -10.64 1.58 2.61
CA ILE A 113 -11.65 0.54 2.36
C ILE A 113 -12.11 0.59 0.91
N HIS A 114 -12.38 1.77 0.34
CA HIS A 114 -12.75 1.91 -1.06
C HIS A 114 -11.67 1.39 -2.00
N LEU A 115 -10.40 1.76 -1.81
CA LEU A 115 -9.30 1.28 -2.65
C LEU A 115 -9.21 -0.26 -2.70
N LEU A 116 -9.44 -0.91 -1.56
CA LEU A 116 -9.40 -2.38 -1.47
C LEU A 116 -10.67 -3.05 -1.99
N THR A 117 -11.83 -2.39 -1.93
CA THR A 117 -13.13 -3.02 -2.22
C THR A 117 -13.72 -2.63 -3.58
N ASP A 118 -13.35 -1.48 -4.14
CA ASP A 118 -13.75 -1.10 -5.51
C ASP A 118 -13.06 -1.99 -6.57
N ASP A 119 -11.87 -2.52 -6.25
CA ASP A 119 -11.25 -3.64 -6.95
C ASP A 119 -11.04 -4.81 -5.98
N PRO A 120 -11.99 -5.78 -5.90
CA PRO A 120 -11.92 -6.89 -4.95
C PRO A 120 -10.67 -7.76 -5.07
N ARG A 121 -9.99 -7.72 -6.24
CA ARG A 121 -8.72 -8.43 -6.45
C ARG A 121 -7.63 -7.92 -5.53
N LYS A 122 -7.61 -6.59 -5.26
CA LYS A 122 -6.64 -5.97 -4.34
C LYS A 122 -6.83 -6.48 -2.91
N ALA A 123 -8.06 -6.52 -2.43
CA ALA A 123 -8.36 -7.06 -1.11
C ALA A 123 -7.94 -8.54 -1.00
N HIS A 124 -8.25 -9.35 -2.02
CA HIS A 124 -7.86 -10.75 -2.04
C HIS A 124 -6.34 -10.93 -1.98
N VAL A 125 -5.58 -10.16 -2.76
CA VAL A 125 -4.10 -10.22 -2.73
C VAL A 125 -3.56 -9.77 -1.38
N ALA A 126 -4.00 -8.61 -0.87
CA ALA A 126 -3.44 -8.03 0.35
C ALA A 126 -3.76 -8.83 1.62
N LEU A 127 -4.98 -9.37 1.73
CA LEU A 127 -5.50 -9.96 2.97
C LEU A 127 -5.51 -11.48 2.96
N VAL A 128 -5.62 -12.12 1.80
CA VAL A 128 -5.70 -13.58 1.67
C VAL A 128 -4.40 -14.16 1.12
N ALA A 129 -3.99 -13.74 -0.08
CA ALA A 129 -2.81 -14.28 -0.73
C ALA A 129 -1.52 -13.91 0.03
N GLY A 130 -1.46 -12.74 0.67
CA GLY A 130 -0.36 -12.31 1.52
C GLY A 130 -0.11 -13.18 2.75
N MET A 131 -1.03 -14.08 3.09
CA MET A 131 -0.89 -15.02 4.21
C MET A 131 -0.46 -16.43 3.78
N ALA A 132 -0.23 -16.66 2.48
CA ALA A 132 -0.01 -18.01 1.93
C ALA A 132 1.33 -18.63 2.33
N THR A 133 2.40 -17.84 2.49
CA THR A 133 3.71 -18.33 2.93
C THR A 133 4.21 -17.55 4.16
N PRO A 134 5.16 -18.10 4.94
CA PRO A 134 5.77 -17.39 6.08
C PRO A 134 6.40 -16.04 5.66
N GLU A 135 7.07 -15.99 4.50
CA GLU A 135 7.76 -14.81 3.97
C GLU A 135 6.75 -13.72 3.60
N LEU A 136 5.67 -14.08 2.91
CA LEU A 136 4.60 -13.15 2.53
C LEU A 136 3.87 -12.63 3.77
N ARG A 137 3.62 -13.51 4.74
CA ARG A 137 3.02 -13.13 6.02
C ARG A 137 3.90 -12.14 6.80
N ALA A 138 5.22 -12.37 6.83
CA ALA A 138 6.16 -11.44 7.45
C ALA A 138 6.10 -10.06 6.76
N ARG A 139 5.98 -10.03 5.42
CA ARG A 139 5.85 -8.80 4.64
C ARG A 139 4.52 -8.09 4.91
N THR A 140 3.41 -8.80 4.91
CA THR A 140 2.10 -8.25 5.26
C THR A 140 2.12 -7.65 6.68
N ASN A 141 2.70 -8.36 7.65
CA ASN A 141 2.87 -7.84 9.01
C ASN A 141 3.76 -6.59 9.05
N GLN A 142 4.77 -6.50 8.20
CA GLN A 142 5.58 -5.27 8.08
C GLN A 142 4.76 -4.12 7.53
N THR A 143 3.92 -4.35 6.53
CA THR A 143 2.99 -3.35 5.99
C THR A 143 2.04 -2.85 7.08
N VAL A 144 1.44 -3.75 7.88
CA VAL A 144 0.60 -3.37 9.04
C VAL A 144 1.35 -2.45 10.00
N ARG A 145 2.63 -2.76 10.31
CA ARG A 145 3.46 -1.90 11.16
C ARG A 145 3.74 -0.51 10.55
N VAL A 146 3.87 -0.44 9.23
CA VAL A 146 4.04 0.85 8.53
C VAL A 146 2.77 1.69 8.68
N PHE A 147 1.59 1.11 8.45
CA PHE A 147 0.32 1.81 8.64
C PHE A 147 0.06 2.20 10.10
N ALA A 148 0.43 1.35 11.06
CA ALA A 148 0.34 1.71 12.48
C ALA A 148 1.20 2.94 12.80
N ARG A 149 2.41 3.04 12.24
CA ARG A 149 3.25 4.24 12.42
C ARG A 149 2.65 5.50 11.78
N ILE A 150 1.98 5.36 10.64
CA ILE A 150 1.25 6.50 10.03
C ILE A 150 0.13 6.95 10.97
N VAL A 151 -0.67 6.02 11.51
CA VAL A 151 -1.74 6.34 12.48
C VAL A 151 -1.18 7.00 13.74
N ALA A 152 -0.06 6.50 14.28
CA ALA A 152 0.60 7.10 15.45
C ALA A 152 1.09 8.53 15.14
N ALA A 153 1.77 8.73 14.01
CA ALA A 153 2.29 10.03 13.62
C ALA A 153 1.17 11.07 13.40
N GLU A 154 0.10 10.69 12.70
CA GLU A 154 -1.08 11.55 12.50
C GLU A 154 -1.76 11.91 13.82
N GLY A 155 -1.84 10.95 14.77
CA GLY A 155 -2.38 11.20 16.09
C GLY A 155 -1.52 12.17 16.89
N ILE A 156 -0.20 12.01 16.88
CA ILE A 156 0.76 12.90 17.55
C ILE A 156 0.61 14.33 17.01
N ASP A 157 0.62 14.49 15.69
CA ASP A 157 0.50 15.79 15.02
C ASP A 157 -0.86 16.44 15.32
N PHE A 158 -1.95 15.68 15.14
CA PHE A 158 -3.30 16.19 15.31
C PHE A 158 -3.61 16.65 16.75
N TYR A 159 -3.19 15.88 17.75
CA TYR A 159 -3.41 16.21 19.16
C TYR A 159 -2.33 17.12 19.77
N GLY A 160 -1.33 17.55 18.97
CA GLY A 160 -0.27 18.44 19.40
C GLY A 160 0.61 17.86 20.49
N ILE A 161 0.87 16.56 20.47
CA ILE A 161 1.73 15.88 21.45
C ILE A 161 3.18 16.26 21.14
N THR A 162 3.80 17.04 22.03
CA THR A 162 5.15 17.59 21.81
C THR A 162 6.25 16.89 22.63
N ASP A 163 5.92 15.82 23.33
CA ASP A 163 6.89 15.05 24.10
C ASP A 163 7.93 14.42 23.15
N PRO A 164 9.25 14.70 23.33
CA PRO A 164 10.30 14.09 22.51
C PRO A 164 10.45 12.57 22.72
N ASN A 165 9.85 12.02 23.80
CA ASN A 165 9.81 10.58 24.07
C ASN A 165 8.35 10.14 24.24
N PRO A 166 7.58 10.02 23.15
CA PRO A 166 6.16 9.76 23.21
C PRO A 166 5.85 8.46 23.96
N ASP A 167 4.74 8.45 24.71
CA ASP A 167 4.28 7.30 25.46
C ASP A 167 4.14 6.07 24.56
N PRO A 168 4.75 4.93 24.94
CA PRO A 168 4.62 3.65 24.19
C PRO A 168 3.16 3.20 23.96
N THR A 169 2.21 3.73 24.71
CA THR A 169 0.78 3.45 24.51
C THR A 169 0.25 4.00 23.19
N ILE A 170 0.91 5.00 22.58
CA ILE A 170 0.57 5.51 21.23
C ILE A 170 0.78 4.41 20.21
N ASP A 171 1.98 3.81 20.18
CA ASP A 171 2.31 2.72 19.24
C ASP A 171 1.46 1.47 19.49
N PHE A 172 1.18 1.16 20.77
CA PHE A 172 0.29 0.06 21.14
C PHE A 172 -1.10 0.28 20.54
N ARG A 173 -1.72 1.44 20.75
CA ARG A 173 -3.07 1.74 20.25
C ARG A 173 -3.11 1.78 18.72
N ALA A 174 -2.13 2.40 18.08
CA ALA A 174 -2.04 2.43 16.62
C ALA A 174 -1.93 1.02 16.04
N THR A 175 -1.09 0.15 16.65
CA THR A 175 -0.95 -1.25 16.23
C THR A 175 -2.26 -2.02 16.43
N TYR A 176 -2.95 -1.82 17.56
CA TYR A 176 -4.23 -2.45 17.86
C TYR A 176 -5.32 -2.03 16.85
N LEU A 177 -5.42 -0.72 16.56
CA LEU A 177 -6.38 -0.17 15.60
C LEU A 177 -6.17 -0.72 14.20
N VAL A 178 -4.93 -0.66 13.68
CA VAL A 178 -4.64 -1.13 12.32
C VAL A 178 -4.76 -2.65 12.24
N GLY A 179 -4.27 -3.39 13.23
CA GLY A 179 -4.40 -4.85 13.26
C GLY A 179 -5.86 -5.30 13.38
N GLY A 180 -6.64 -4.63 14.23
CA GLY A 180 -8.07 -4.86 14.37
C GLY A 180 -8.83 -4.56 13.08
N LEU A 181 -8.52 -3.44 12.40
CA LEU A 181 -9.12 -3.11 11.11
C LEU A 181 -8.83 -4.17 10.04
N VAL A 182 -7.58 -4.62 9.93
CA VAL A 182 -7.19 -5.68 8.96
C VAL A 182 -7.99 -6.95 9.22
N GLN A 183 -8.12 -7.38 10.48
CA GLN A 183 -8.89 -8.56 10.84
C GLN A 183 -10.40 -8.38 10.60
N THR A 184 -10.94 -7.22 10.95
CA THR A 184 -12.35 -6.89 10.73
C THR A 184 -12.69 -6.86 9.24
N LEU A 185 -11.83 -6.24 8.43
CA LEU A 185 -12.00 -6.19 6.98
C LEU A 185 -11.92 -7.60 6.36
N THR A 186 -11.02 -8.44 6.85
CA THR A 186 -10.90 -9.84 6.41
C THR A 186 -12.18 -10.62 6.70
N ALA A 187 -12.72 -10.53 7.93
CA ALA A 187 -13.96 -11.17 8.31
C ALA A 187 -15.16 -10.63 7.51
N TRP A 188 -15.22 -9.33 7.25
CA TRP A 188 -16.27 -8.74 6.43
C TRP A 188 -16.23 -9.24 4.97
N LEU A 189 -15.06 -9.36 4.37
CA LEU A 189 -14.89 -9.92 3.02
C LEU A 189 -15.27 -11.41 2.93
N GLN A 190 -15.17 -12.13 4.04
CA GLN A 190 -15.59 -13.54 4.18
C GLN A 190 -17.09 -13.68 4.46
N ASN A 191 -17.83 -12.57 4.55
CA ASN A 191 -19.23 -12.48 4.93
C ASN A 191 -19.53 -12.94 6.36
N ASP A 192 -18.54 -12.95 7.25
CA ASP A 192 -18.73 -13.25 8.69
C ASP A 192 -19.32 -12.06 9.45
N LEU A 193 -19.25 -10.86 8.89
CA LEU A 193 -19.84 -9.64 9.43
C LEU A 193 -20.92 -9.10 8.46
N PRO A 194 -22.21 -9.15 8.82
CA PRO A 194 -23.32 -8.73 7.97
C PRO A 194 -23.51 -7.20 7.99
N LEU A 195 -22.48 -6.46 7.61
CA LEU A 195 -22.46 -5.01 7.54
C LEU A 195 -22.40 -4.54 6.08
N THR A 196 -23.04 -3.42 5.78
CA THR A 196 -22.74 -2.69 4.55
C THR A 196 -21.35 -2.07 4.61
N ARG A 197 -20.78 -1.69 3.46
CA ARG A 197 -19.50 -1.00 3.42
C ARG A 197 -19.52 0.30 4.24
N ASP A 198 -20.58 1.07 4.11
CA ASP A 198 -20.73 2.34 4.83
C ASP A 198 -20.81 2.11 6.35
N GLN A 199 -21.56 1.10 6.80
CA GLN A 199 -21.59 0.71 8.22
C GLN A 199 -20.21 0.28 8.72
N LEU A 200 -19.45 -0.47 7.92
CA LEU A 200 -18.08 -0.85 8.28
C LEU A 200 -17.17 0.37 8.44
N ILE A 201 -17.26 1.34 7.52
CA ILE A 201 -16.52 2.61 7.59
C ILE A 201 -16.91 3.38 8.85
N ASP A 202 -18.20 3.55 9.10
CA ASP A 202 -18.69 4.32 10.25
C ASP A 202 -18.27 3.70 11.57
N HIS A 203 -18.50 2.40 11.77
CA HIS A 203 -18.11 1.71 13.01
C HIS A 203 -16.60 1.72 13.22
N THR A 204 -15.82 1.54 12.16
CA THR A 204 -14.36 1.64 12.25
C THR A 204 -13.94 3.04 12.65
N THR A 205 -14.56 4.06 12.05
CA THR A 205 -14.31 5.47 12.40
C THR A 205 -14.60 5.73 13.87
N ASP A 206 -15.73 5.26 14.39
CA ASP A 206 -16.10 5.42 15.80
C ASP A 206 -15.04 4.83 16.75
N VAL A 207 -14.54 3.64 16.44
CA VAL A 207 -13.50 2.99 17.27
C VAL A 207 -12.18 3.79 17.23
N PHE A 208 -11.77 4.27 16.05
CA PHE A 208 -10.56 5.08 15.91
C PHE A 208 -10.65 6.40 16.69
N VAL A 209 -11.77 7.10 16.56
CA VAL A 209 -12.02 8.36 17.28
C VAL A 209 -12.04 8.13 18.79
N LEU A 210 -12.80 7.13 19.25
CA LEU A 210 -12.91 6.81 20.68
C LEU A 210 -11.55 6.55 21.34
N LEU A 211 -10.72 5.70 20.71
CA LEU A 211 -9.41 5.35 21.26
C LEU A 211 -8.39 6.49 21.12
N GLY A 212 -8.48 7.30 20.06
CA GLY A 212 -7.63 8.49 19.89
C GLY A 212 -7.93 9.56 20.91
N GLU A 213 -9.19 9.93 21.10
CA GLU A 213 -9.61 10.94 22.08
C GLU A 213 -9.35 10.51 23.54
N ASP A 214 -9.55 9.21 23.87
CA ASP A 214 -9.20 8.70 25.18
C ASP A 214 -7.70 8.82 25.46
N LEU A 215 -6.86 8.54 24.44
CA LEU A 215 -5.42 8.70 24.57
C LEU A 215 -5.04 10.18 24.77
N ALA A 216 -5.58 11.06 23.93
CA ALA A 216 -5.30 12.49 24.04
C ALA A 216 -5.62 13.03 25.43
N ARG A 217 -6.79 12.67 26.02
CA ARG A 217 -7.16 13.06 27.40
C ARG A 217 -6.21 12.54 28.49
N ARG A 218 -5.46 11.47 28.24
CA ARG A 218 -4.51 10.90 29.21
C ARG A 218 -3.13 11.54 29.12
N LEU A 219 -2.80 12.12 27.98
CA LEU A 219 -1.48 12.69 27.70
C LEU A 219 -1.46 14.23 27.85
N THR A 220 -2.61 14.86 27.95
CA THR A 220 -2.78 16.29 28.24
C THR A 220 -3.18 16.50 29.68
#